data_bd3c0db9249818402de50fb10bc7ee64
#
_entry.id   bd3c0db9249818402de50fb10bc7ee64
#
_cell.length_a   1.000
_cell.length_b   1.000
_cell.length_c   1.000
_cell.angle_alpha   90.00
_cell.angle_beta   90.00
_cell.angle_gamma   90.00
#
_symmetry.space_group_name_H-M   'P 1'
#
loop_
_entity.id
_entity.type
_entity.pdbx_description
1 polymer ?
#
loop_
_entity_poly.entity_id
_entity_poly.type
_entity_poly.pdbx_seq_one_letter_code
_entity_poly.pdbx_strand_id
1 'polypeptide(L)'
;IIEGNKYPEEIVVLTAHYDHLGIENGKICYGADDDGSGTVALLEIAQAFSLAKSKGVGPARTILFMPLTGEERGLMGSEYYTDKPVFPLANTVVDLNIDMIGRVDATHAGNENYVYIIGSNRLSSELHTINEQANMASAKIELDYTFNSFDDPNRFYYRSDHYNFAKNNIPVIFYFSGIHEDYHKPTDTVDKIRFDKMTKITQLVFATAWEIANRENRLVVDGTK
;
A
#
# COMPACT_ATOMS: atom_id res chain seq x y z
N ILE A 1 -8.15 -13.26 3.19
CA ILE A 1 -7.50 -13.39 4.50
C ILE A 1 -6.65 -14.66 4.57
N ILE A 2 -5.49 -14.56 5.21
CA ILE A 2 -4.60 -15.69 5.52
C ILE A 2 -4.34 -15.67 7.03
N GLU A 3 -4.91 -16.63 7.73
CA GLU A 3 -4.80 -16.74 9.19
C GLU A 3 -3.37 -17.05 9.63
N GLY A 4 -2.89 -16.30 10.63
CA GLY A 4 -1.60 -16.47 11.26
C GLY A 4 -1.49 -17.72 12.12
N ASN A 5 -0.29 -18.29 12.21
CA ASN A 5 -0.08 -19.54 12.94
C ASN A 5 0.36 -19.36 14.40
N LYS A 6 0.78 -18.15 14.81
CA LYS A 6 1.29 -17.84 16.16
C LYS A 6 0.52 -16.73 16.85
N TYR A 7 0.16 -15.69 16.12
CA TYR A 7 -0.56 -14.50 16.61
C TYR A 7 -1.78 -14.21 15.72
N PRO A 8 -2.78 -15.14 15.66
CA PRO A 8 -3.89 -15.05 14.71
C PRO A 8 -4.78 -13.80 14.94
N GLU A 9 -4.80 -13.26 16.15
CA GLU A 9 -5.57 -12.05 16.49
C GLU A 9 -4.88 -10.74 16.04
N GLU A 10 -3.59 -10.77 15.73
CA GLU A 10 -2.85 -9.59 15.24
C GLU A 10 -2.91 -9.53 13.72
N ILE A 11 -3.37 -8.39 13.19
CA ILE A 11 -3.73 -8.25 11.78
C ILE A 11 -2.74 -7.31 11.07
N VAL A 12 -2.08 -7.80 10.05
CA VAL A 12 -1.36 -7.00 9.05
C VAL A 12 -2.32 -6.77 7.88
N VAL A 13 -2.66 -5.52 7.62
CA VAL A 13 -3.57 -5.14 6.53
C VAL A 13 -2.76 -4.70 5.33
N LEU A 14 -3.18 -5.12 4.14
CA LEU A 14 -2.73 -4.58 2.86
C LEU A 14 -3.95 -4.06 2.12
N THR A 15 -3.88 -2.83 1.63
CA THR A 15 -4.97 -2.15 0.94
C THR A 15 -4.57 -1.70 -0.46
N ALA A 16 -5.54 -1.64 -1.34
CA ALA A 16 -5.53 -1.01 -2.65
C ALA A 16 -6.98 -0.75 -3.03
N HIS A 17 -7.28 0.29 -3.81
CA HIS A 17 -8.67 0.48 -4.24
C HIS A 17 -8.91 -0.12 -5.64
N TYR A 18 -10.11 -0.61 -5.88
CA TYR A 18 -10.49 -1.23 -7.15
C TYR A 18 -11.56 -0.44 -7.93
N ASP A 19 -12.07 0.63 -7.34
CA ASP A 19 -12.90 1.58 -8.06
C ASP A 19 -12.05 2.59 -8.82
N HIS A 20 -12.64 3.22 -9.82
CA HIS A 20 -12.10 4.37 -10.54
C HIS A 20 -13.26 5.27 -10.98
N LEU A 21 -13.00 6.35 -11.70
CA LEU A 21 -13.99 7.37 -12.07
C LEU A 21 -15.15 6.83 -12.93
N GLY A 22 -14.93 5.73 -13.67
CA GLY A 22 -15.94 5.14 -14.53
C GLY A 22 -16.11 5.91 -15.85
N ILE A 23 -17.28 6.53 -16.09
CA ILE A 23 -17.53 7.29 -17.30
C ILE A 23 -17.58 8.79 -16.98
N GLU A 24 -16.59 9.52 -17.49
CA GLU A 24 -16.48 10.97 -17.36
C GLU A 24 -16.65 11.65 -18.73
N ASN A 25 -17.61 12.59 -18.84
CA ASN A 25 -17.89 13.30 -20.10
C ASN A 25 -18.10 12.38 -21.30
N GLY A 26 -18.75 11.23 -21.11
CA GLY A 26 -19.04 10.24 -22.14
C GLY A 26 -17.82 9.38 -22.58
N LYS A 27 -16.71 9.44 -21.85
CA LYS A 27 -15.52 8.62 -22.07
C LYS A 27 -15.27 7.71 -20.90
N ILE A 28 -14.84 6.48 -21.15
CA ILE A 28 -14.44 5.54 -20.11
C ILE A 28 -13.05 5.92 -19.59
N CYS A 29 -12.93 6.12 -18.28
CA CYS A 29 -11.67 6.21 -17.56
C CYS A 29 -11.34 4.81 -17.02
N TYR A 30 -10.22 4.24 -17.49
CA TYR A 30 -9.91 2.83 -17.25
C TYR A 30 -9.23 2.58 -15.91
N GLY A 31 -8.45 3.55 -15.39
CA GLY A 31 -7.76 3.41 -14.11
C GLY A 31 -6.73 2.28 -14.10
N ALA A 32 -5.91 2.15 -15.15
CA ALA A 32 -4.94 1.06 -15.22
C ALA A 32 -3.83 1.20 -14.17
N ASP A 33 -3.36 2.44 -13.93
CA ASP A 33 -2.45 2.73 -12.83
C ASP A 33 -3.22 3.13 -11.56
N ASP A 34 -4.27 3.89 -11.68
CA ASP A 34 -5.11 4.43 -10.61
C ASP A 34 -6.47 3.67 -10.51
N ASP A 35 -6.65 2.59 -9.73
CA ASP A 35 -5.61 1.85 -9.02
C ASP A 35 -5.62 0.36 -9.42
N GLY A 36 -5.68 0.12 -10.73
CA GLY A 36 -5.51 -1.24 -11.27
C GLY A 36 -4.14 -1.83 -10.88
N SER A 37 -3.08 -1.00 -10.84
CA SER A 37 -1.73 -1.43 -10.50
C SER A 37 -1.62 -1.91 -9.05
N GLY A 38 -2.17 -1.18 -8.09
CA GLY A 38 -2.20 -1.58 -6.69
C GLY A 38 -3.10 -2.78 -6.43
N THR A 39 -4.30 -2.81 -7.04
CA THR A 39 -5.22 -3.95 -6.92
C THR A 39 -4.59 -5.26 -7.42
N VAL A 40 -3.88 -5.24 -8.56
CA VAL A 40 -3.19 -6.44 -9.09
C VAL A 40 -2.02 -6.82 -8.18
N ALA A 41 -1.24 -5.85 -7.70
CA ALA A 41 -0.15 -6.11 -6.75
C ALA A 41 -0.67 -6.78 -5.46
N LEU A 42 -1.81 -6.33 -4.95
CA LEU A 42 -2.47 -6.94 -3.78
C LEU A 42 -2.80 -8.41 -4.02
N LEU A 43 -3.30 -8.78 -5.21
CA LEU A 43 -3.60 -10.15 -5.59
C LEU A 43 -2.33 -11.01 -5.70
N GLU A 44 -1.26 -10.50 -6.28
CA GLU A 44 0.03 -11.19 -6.37
C GLU A 44 0.64 -11.45 -4.98
N ILE A 45 0.58 -10.48 -4.09
CA ILE A 45 1.04 -10.63 -2.70
C ILE A 45 0.18 -11.70 -1.98
N ALA A 46 -1.14 -11.69 -2.18
CA ALA A 46 -2.03 -12.69 -1.60
C ALA A 46 -1.70 -14.11 -2.09
N GLN A 47 -1.40 -14.25 -3.38
CA GLN A 47 -0.96 -15.53 -3.95
C GLN A 47 0.37 -15.99 -3.31
N ALA A 48 1.35 -15.09 -3.16
CA ALA A 48 2.65 -15.41 -2.56
C ALA A 48 2.51 -15.90 -1.12
N PHE A 49 1.73 -15.21 -0.28
CA PHE A 49 1.45 -15.65 1.10
C PHE A 49 0.68 -16.97 1.15
N SER A 50 -0.30 -17.18 0.26
CA SER A 50 -1.06 -18.43 0.17
C SER A 50 -0.14 -19.61 -0.20
N LEU A 51 0.76 -19.39 -1.15
CA LEU A 51 1.74 -20.39 -1.55
C LEU A 51 2.72 -20.72 -0.42
N ALA A 52 3.20 -19.70 0.31
CA ALA A 52 4.06 -19.92 1.47
C ALA A 52 3.33 -20.74 2.55
N LYS A 53 2.08 -20.41 2.85
CA LYS A 53 1.26 -21.16 3.81
C LYS A 53 1.06 -22.62 3.38
N SER A 54 0.80 -22.87 2.09
CA SER A 54 0.63 -24.25 1.56
C SER A 54 1.90 -25.10 1.69
N LYS A 55 3.07 -24.46 1.74
CA LYS A 55 4.38 -25.10 1.95
C LYS A 55 4.76 -25.21 3.43
N GLY A 56 3.88 -24.86 4.36
CA GLY A 56 4.14 -24.94 5.81
C GLY A 56 4.96 -23.77 6.39
N VAL A 57 5.23 -22.73 5.60
CA VAL A 57 5.97 -21.52 6.01
C VAL A 57 5.05 -20.29 5.99
N GLY A 58 3.83 -20.43 6.52
CA GLY A 58 2.84 -19.36 6.59
C GLY A 58 3.22 -18.24 7.57
N PRO A 59 2.49 -17.10 7.54
CA PRO A 59 2.76 -15.96 8.42
C PRO A 59 2.41 -16.29 9.88
N ALA A 60 3.12 -15.67 10.83
CA ALA A 60 2.83 -15.78 12.25
C ALA A 60 1.59 -14.94 12.64
N ARG A 61 1.41 -13.76 12.02
CA ARG A 61 0.24 -12.88 12.15
C ARG A 61 -0.73 -13.10 11.00
N THR A 62 -1.99 -12.82 11.21
CA THR A 62 -3.01 -12.86 10.16
C THR A 62 -2.79 -11.73 9.14
N ILE A 63 -2.86 -12.08 7.86
CA ILE A 63 -2.81 -11.09 6.77
C ILE A 63 -4.21 -10.87 6.22
N LEU A 64 -4.65 -9.62 6.20
CA LEU A 64 -5.90 -9.20 5.61
C LEU A 64 -5.63 -8.42 4.33
N PHE A 65 -5.99 -8.98 3.19
CA PHE A 65 -5.99 -8.30 1.90
C PHE A 65 -7.34 -7.63 1.71
N MET A 66 -7.34 -6.34 1.50
CA MET A 66 -8.55 -5.53 1.47
C MET A 66 -8.59 -4.67 0.20
N PRO A 67 -9.13 -5.19 -0.91
CA PRO A 67 -9.50 -4.32 -2.02
C PRO A 67 -10.65 -3.43 -1.57
N LEU A 68 -10.45 -2.11 -1.64
CA LEU A 68 -11.37 -1.09 -1.16
C LEU A 68 -12.16 -0.46 -2.32
N THR A 69 -13.32 0.11 -2.02
CA THR A 69 -14.14 0.81 -3.00
C THR A 69 -14.50 2.21 -2.50
N GLY A 70 -14.78 3.11 -3.44
CA GLY A 70 -15.18 4.48 -3.12
C GLY A 70 -14.02 5.34 -2.63
N GLU A 71 -12.79 4.99 -2.98
CA GLU A 71 -11.60 5.82 -2.75
C GLU A 71 -11.79 7.16 -3.46
N GLU A 72 -12.13 7.13 -4.75
CA GLU A 72 -12.37 8.25 -5.65
C GLU A 72 -13.57 9.15 -5.22
N ARG A 73 -14.35 8.68 -4.28
CA ARG A 73 -15.51 9.38 -3.70
C ARG A 73 -15.26 9.84 -2.26
N GLY A 74 -13.99 9.92 -1.86
CA GLY A 74 -13.57 10.41 -0.55
C GLY A 74 -13.27 9.31 0.45
N LEU A 75 -12.55 8.25 0.05
CA LEU A 75 -12.04 7.18 0.91
C LEU A 75 -13.15 6.40 1.63
N MET A 76 -14.32 6.21 0.98
CA MET A 76 -15.52 5.70 1.65
C MET A 76 -15.35 4.28 2.18
N GLY A 77 -14.64 3.40 1.44
CA GLY A 77 -14.44 2.01 1.83
C GLY A 77 -13.58 1.87 3.06
N SER A 78 -12.44 2.55 3.11
CA SER A 78 -11.56 2.53 4.27
C SER A 78 -12.18 3.25 5.48
N GLU A 79 -12.93 4.33 5.27
CA GLU A 79 -13.69 4.99 6.34
C GLU A 79 -14.72 4.05 6.94
N TYR A 80 -15.54 3.41 6.08
CA TYR A 80 -16.53 2.44 6.54
C TYR A 80 -15.90 1.30 7.34
N TYR A 81 -14.78 0.74 6.84
CA TYR A 81 -14.09 -0.34 7.54
C TYR A 81 -13.56 0.12 8.91
N THR A 82 -12.93 1.28 8.97
CA THR A 82 -12.36 1.77 10.24
C THR A 82 -13.43 2.22 11.25
N ASP A 83 -14.62 2.60 10.80
CA ASP A 83 -15.76 2.91 11.64
C ASP A 83 -16.52 1.65 12.11
N LYS A 84 -16.55 0.59 11.28
CA LYS A 84 -17.26 -0.66 11.53
C LYS A 84 -16.36 -1.87 11.20
N PRO A 85 -15.25 -2.03 11.89
CA PRO A 85 -14.24 -3.01 11.53
C PRO A 85 -14.73 -4.45 11.78
N VAL A 86 -14.41 -5.35 10.83
CA VAL A 86 -14.67 -6.80 10.98
C VAL A 86 -13.75 -7.40 12.06
N PHE A 87 -12.53 -6.87 12.17
CA PHE A 87 -11.59 -7.19 13.23
C PHE A 87 -11.35 -5.94 14.07
N PRO A 88 -11.29 -6.04 15.43
CA PRO A 88 -11.04 -4.87 16.26
C PRO A 88 -9.81 -4.09 15.79
N LEU A 89 -9.93 -2.76 15.59
CA LEU A 89 -8.80 -1.94 15.13
C LEU A 89 -7.59 -2.02 16.06
N ALA A 90 -7.82 -2.24 17.36
CA ALA A 90 -6.74 -2.46 18.33
C ALA A 90 -5.85 -3.68 17.98
N ASN A 91 -6.36 -4.61 17.19
CA ASN A 91 -5.63 -5.78 16.72
C ASN A 91 -4.86 -5.51 15.42
N THR A 92 -5.16 -4.42 14.72
CA THR A 92 -4.44 -4.05 13.49
C THR A 92 -3.05 -3.51 13.84
N VAL A 93 -2.02 -4.14 13.28
CA VAL A 93 -0.61 -3.82 13.53
C VAL A 93 -0.11 -2.73 12.60
N VAL A 94 -0.54 -2.79 11.35
CA VAL A 94 -0.10 -1.90 10.26
C VAL A 94 -1.10 -1.96 9.12
N ASP A 95 -1.18 -0.89 8.34
CA ASP A 95 -1.74 -0.91 6.98
C ASP A 95 -0.66 -0.54 5.95
N LEU A 96 -0.51 -1.37 4.94
CA LEU A 96 0.39 -1.17 3.79
C LEU A 96 -0.48 -0.92 2.56
N ASN A 97 -0.62 0.35 2.20
CA ASN A 97 -1.47 0.82 1.11
C ASN A 97 -0.68 0.93 -0.19
N ILE A 98 -1.24 0.40 -1.27
CA ILE A 98 -0.63 0.39 -2.59
C ILE A 98 -1.57 1.12 -3.54
N ASP A 99 -1.10 2.23 -4.12
CA ASP A 99 -1.93 3.03 -5.00
C ASP A 99 -1.03 3.74 -6.02
N MET A 100 -1.30 3.50 -7.32
CA MET A 100 -0.56 4.03 -8.45
C MET A 100 0.94 3.69 -8.42
N ILE A 101 1.29 2.44 -8.65
CA ILE A 101 2.69 1.94 -8.64
C ILE A 101 3.21 1.52 -10.02
N GLY A 102 2.41 1.67 -11.07
CA GLY A 102 2.72 1.18 -12.42
C GLY A 102 3.29 2.21 -13.38
N ARG A 103 3.40 3.49 -13.01
CA ARG A 103 3.87 4.56 -13.90
C ARG A 103 5.08 5.32 -13.32
N VAL A 104 5.58 6.27 -14.08
CA VAL A 104 6.69 7.15 -13.71
C VAL A 104 6.20 8.59 -13.81
N ASP A 105 6.47 9.41 -12.80
CA ASP A 105 6.15 10.83 -12.81
C ASP A 105 7.21 11.66 -13.55
N ALA A 106 6.92 12.95 -13.73
CA ALA A 106 7.83 13.86 -14.44
C ALA A 106 9.15 14.09 -13.68
N THR A 107 9.14 13.98 -12.35
CA THR A 107 10.32 14.19 -11.50
C THR A 107 11.35 13.09 -11.71
N HIS A 108 10.90 11.87 -11.94
CA HIS A 108 11.74 10.70 -12.17
C HIS A 108 11.85 10.30 -13.65
N ALA A 109 11.65 11.25 -14.57
CA ALA A 109 11.76 10.96 -16.00
C ALA A 109 13.12 10.31 -16.33
N GLY A 110 13.08 9.07 -16.86
CA GLY A 110 14.27 8.26 -17.16
C GLY A 110 14.79 7.38 -16.00
N ASN A 111 14.19 7.43 -14.81
CA ASN A 111 14.46 6.52 -13.71
C ASN A 111 13.18 5.79 -13.30
N GLU A 112 13.06 4.51 -13.66
CA GLU A 112 11.91 3.68 -13.27
C GLU A 112 12.10 2.99 -11.90
N ASN A 113 13.31 3.04 -11.32
CA ASN A 113 13.67 2.31 -10.11
C ASN A 113 13.47 3.14 -8.84
N TYR A 114 12.27 3.63 -8.60
CA TYR A 114 11.91 4.39 -7.40
C TYR A 114 10.48 4.09 -6.95
N VAL A 115 10.18 4.47 -5.72
CA VAL A 115 8.84 4.56 -5.14
C VAL A 115 8.82 5.65 -4.08
N TYR A 116 7.78 6.46 -4.05
CA TYR A 116 7.52 7.34 -2.92
C TYR A 116 7.01 6.53 -1.72
N ILE A 117 7.58 6.80 -0.56
CA ILE A 117 7.21 6.19 0.72
C ILE A 117 6.62 7.27 1.60
N ILE A 118 5.33 7.17 1.89
CA ILE A 118 4.59 8.19 2.62
C ILE A 118 4.02 7.58 3.91
N GLY A 119 4.20 8.26 5.04
CA GLY A 119 3.67 7.86 6.33
C GLY A 119 4.53 6.91 7.16
N SER A 120 5.56 6.30 6.59
CA SER A 120 6.32 5.20 7.19
C SER A 120 6.90 5.49 8.57
N ASN A 121 7.32 6.73 8.86
CA ASN A 121 7.91 7.15 10.14
C ASN A 121 7.00 8.04 10.98
N ARG A 122 5.76 8.30 10.54
CA ARG A 122 4.87 9.23 11.26
C ARG A 122 4.36 8.65 12.56
N LEU A 123 3.96 7.39 12.57
CA LEU A 123 3.42 6.71 13.75
C LEU A 123 4.36 5.66 14.34
N SER A 124 5.35 5.17 13.55
CA SER A 124 6.30 4.15 13.98
C SER A 124 7.64 4.33 13.28
N SER A 125 8.67 4.71 14.04
CA SER A 125 10.05 4.77 13.53
C SER A 125 10.57 3.38 13.14
N GLU A 126 10.09 2.35 13.81
CA GLU A 126 10.44 0.96 13.55
C GLU A 126 9.90 0.49 12.19
N LEU A 127 8.66 0.86 11.82
CA LEU A 127 8.08 0.55 10.51
C LEU A 127 8.95 1.10 9.36
N HIS A 128 9.41 2.34 9.50
CA HIS A 128 10.31 2.96 8.53
C HIS A 128 11.59 2.14 8.34
N THR A 129 12.25 1.76 9.45
CA THR A 129 13.47 0.96 9.44
C THR A 129 13.25 -0.41 8.80
N ILE A 130 12.13 -1.06 9.10
CA ILE A 130 11.77 -2.36 8.51
C ILE A 130 11.61 -2.23 6.99
N ASN A 131 10.91 -1.20 6.51
CA ASN A 131 10.72 -0.99 5.07
C ASN A 131 12.05 -0.73 4.34
N GLU A 132 12.98 0.02 4.94
CA GLU A 132 14.33 0.22 4.40
C GLU A 132 15.10 -1.09 4.30
N GLN A 133 15.09 -1.90 5.36
CA GLN A 133 15.75 -3.20 5.39
C GLN A 133 15.14 -4.18 4.39
N ALA A 134 13.81 -4.20 4.29
CA ALA A 134 13.08 -4.99 3.31
C ALA A 134 13.47 -4.60 1.88
N ASN A 135 13.59 -3.31 1.58
CA ASN A 135 14.07 -2.83 0.28
C ASN A 135 15.50 -3.31 -0.03
N MET A 136 16.42 -3.19 0.93
CA MET A 136 17.80 -3.66 0.74
C MET A 136 17.88 -5.17 0.50
N ALA A 137 16.99 -5.94 1.11
CA ALA A 137 16.94 -7.39 0.97
C ALA A 137 16.22 -7.87 -0.29
N SER A 138 15.36 -7.05 -0.90
CA SER A 138 14.47 -7.44 -2.01
C SER A 138 14.67 -6.57 -3.26
N ALA A 139 13.90 -5.50 -3.40
CA ALA A 139 13.74 -4.71 -4.62
C ALA A 139 14.96 -3.84 -4.97
N LYS A 140 15.65 -3.30 -3.97
CA LYS A 140 16.82 -2.41 -4.10
C LYS A 140 16.56 -1.22 -5.03
N ILE A 141 15.40 -0.60 -4.87
CA ILE A 141 14.98 0.60 -5.58
C ILE A 141 15.21 1.84 -4.72
N GLU A 142 15.18 3.00 -5.33
CA GLU A 142 15.20 4.29 -4.62
C GLU A 142 13.91 4.46 -3.81
N LEU A 143 14.04 4.76 -2.51
CA LEU A 143 12.92 5.15 -1.66
C LEU A 143 12.91 6.68 -1.56
N ASP A 144 11.95 7.31 -2.21
CA ASP A 144 11.80 8.77 -2.20
C ASP A 144 10.83 9.19 -1.09
N TYR A 145 11.28 10.07 -0.21
CA TYR A 145 10.51 10.58 0.94
C TYR A 145 10.00 12.01 0.75
N THR A 146 10.07 12.56 -0.47
CA THR A 146 9.68 13.95 -0.76
C THR A 146 8.27 14.25 -0.25
N PHE A 147 7.32 13.36 -0.48
CA PHE A 147 5.93 13.54 -0.07
C PHE A 147 5.63 13.06 1.37
N ASN A 148 6.64 12.57 2.08
CA ASN A 148 6.50 12.19 3.48
C ASN A 148 6.60 13.38 4.45
N SER A 149 6.99 14.56 3.96
CA SER A 149 7.04 15.78 4.75
C SER A 149 5.66 16.15 5.33
N PHE A 150 5.63 16.67 6.56
CA PHE A 150 4.41 17.25 7.13
C PHE A 150 3.93 18.50 6.38
N ASP A 151 4.86 19.19 5.71
CA ASP A 151 4.61 20.39 4.93
C ASP A 151 4.43 20.13 3.43
N ASP A 152 4.18 18.86 3.04
CA ASP A 152 3.90 18.52 1.64
C ASP A 152 2.71 19.33 1.10
N PRO A 153 2.92 20.22 0.12
CA PRO A 153 1.87 21.07 -0.43
C PRO A 153 0.77 20.26 -1.15
N ASN A 154 1.10 19.06 -1.63
CA ASN A 154 0.14 18.15 -2.28
C ASN A 154 -0.72 17.39 -1.28
N ARG A 155 -0.27 17.30 -0.03
CA ARG A 155 -0.95 16.62 1.06
C ARG A 155 -1.25 15.15 0.76
N PHE A 156 -0.36 14.45 0.06
CA PHE A 156 -0.58 13.05 -0.34
C PHE A 156 -0.84 12.10 0.83
N TYR A 157 -0.27 12.37 2.01
CA TYR A 157 -0.57 11.59 3.21
C TYR A 157 -2.06 11.48 3.54
N TYR A 158 -2.89 12.40 3.07
CA TYR A 158 -4.32 12.46 3.37
C TYR A 158 -5.21 12.00 2.19
N ARG A 159 -4.60 11.52 1.09
CA ARG A 159 -5.29 11.38 -0.19
C ARG A 159 -5.52 9.95 -0.65
N SER A 160 -5.17 8.93 0.15
CA SER A 160 -5.47 7.54 -0.16
C SER A 160 -5.91 6.79 1.12
N ASP A 161 -6.33 5.56 0.99
CA ASP A 161 -7.05 4.76 1.99
C ASP A 161 -6.30 4.57 3.31
N HIS A 162 -4.94 4.57 3.29
CA HIS A 162 -4.11 4.49 4.49
C HIS A 162 -4.43 5.55 5.54
N TYR A 163 -4.93 6.72 5.12
CA TYR A 163 -5.22 7.80 6.05
C TYR A 163 -6.30 7.42 7.06
N ASN A 164 -7.30 6.65 6.66
CA ASN A 164 -8.35 6.19 7.58
C ASN A 164 -7.81 5.25 8.67
N PHE A 165 -6.75 4.48 8.39
CA PHE A 165 -6.02 3.72 9.40
C PHE A 165 -5.15 4.62 10.26
N ALA A 166 -4.39 5.54 9.65
CA ALA A 166 -3.51 6.45 10.35
C ALA A 166 -4.24 7.35 11.35
N LYS A 167 -5.43 7.88 11.00
CA LYS A 167 -6.25 8.68 11.92
C LYS A 167 -6.68 7.91 13.17
N ASN A 168 -6.72 6.57 13.09
CA ASN A 168 -7.00 5.65 14.18
C ASN A 168 -5.72 5.14 14.89
N ASN A 169 -4.59 5.82 14.69
CA ASN A 169 -3.31 5.51 15.31
C ASN A 169 -2.71 4.16 14.93
N ILE A 170 -3.01 3.68 13.73
CA ILE A 170 -2.41 2.49 13.13
C ILE A 170 -1.26 2.93 12.24
N PRO A 171 -0.02 2.41 12.42
CA PRO A 171 1.10 2.68 11.54
C PRO A 171 0.77 2.35 10.08
N VAL A 172 1.22 3.18 9.14
CA VAL A 172 0.90 3.02 7.73
C VAL A 172 2.11 3.27 6.84
N ILE A 173 2.12 2.65 5.66
CA ILE A 173 2.92 3.10 4.52
C ILE A 173 1.99 3.23 3.32
N PHE A 174 2.11 4.33 2.63
CA PHE A 174 1.54 4.53 1.30
C PHE A 174 2.66 4.43 0.27
N TYR A 175 2.62 3.39 -0.57
CA TYR A 175 3.50 3.17 -1.71
C TYR A 175 2.89 3.79 -2.95
N PHE A 176 3.60 4.74 -3.54
CA PHE A 176 3.09 5.59 -4.60
C PHE A 176 4.18 5.88 -5.65
N SER A 177 3.84 6.04 -6.90
CA SER A 177 4.81 6.40 -7.96
C SER A 177 4.69 7.83 -8.49
N GLY A 178 3.82 8.65 -7.89
CA GLY A 178 3.60 10.01 -8.32
C GLY A 178 2.48 10.15 -9.36
N ILE A 179 2.11 11.38 -9.65
CA ILE A 179 1.09 11.71 -10.65
C ILE A 179 1.74 11.82 -12.03
N HIS A 180 1.15 11.16 -13.02
CA HIS A 180 1.56 11.19 -14.41
C HIS A 180 0.53 11.92 -15.30
N GLU A 181 0.88 12.15 -16.57
CA GLU A 181 0.04 12.92 -17.50
C GLU A 181 -1.34 12.31 -17.80
N ASP A 182 -1.51 11.01 -17.56
CA ASP A 182 -2.77 10.30 -17.81
C ASP A 182 -3.66 10.15 -16.55
N TYR A 183 -3.22 10.66 -15.39
CA TYR A 183 -3.97 10.61 -14.13
C TYR A 183 -5.38 11.16 -14.30
N HIS A 184 -6.39 10.39 -13.88
CA HIS A 184 -7.83 10.71 -14.03
C HIS A 184 -8.28 10.96 -15.47
N LYS A 185 -7.64 10.30 -16.44
CA LYS A 185 -8.00 10.44 -17.87
C LYS A 185 -8.32 9.09 -18.52
N PRO A 186 -9.11 9.10 -19.61
CA PRO A 186 -9.36 7.90 -20.40
C PRO A 186 -8.09 7.25 -21.00
N THR A 187 -6.97 7.96 -20.95
CA THR A 187 -5.67 7.51 -21.44
C THR A 187 -4.81 6.79 -20.43
N ASP A 188 -5.31 6.61 -19.19
CA ASP A 188 -4.68 5.70 -18.21
C ASP A 188 -5.03 4.25 -18.57
N THR A 189 -4.19 3.65 -19.39
CA THR A 189 -4.43 2.36 -20.04
C THR A 189 -3.31 1.36 -19.77
N VAL A 190 -3.65 0.08 -19.82
CA VAL A 190 -2.77 -1.03 -19.42
C VAL A 190 -1.48 -1.14 -20.23
N ASP A 191 -1.50 -0.72 -21.50
CA ASP A 191 -0.33 -0.71 -22.38
C ASP A 191 0.77 0.26 -21.95
N LYS A 192 0.45 1.20 -21.04
CA LYS A 192 1.40 2.17 -20.48
C LYS A 192 2.03 1.74 -19.16
N ILE A 193 1.55 0.67 -18.57
CA ILE A 193 2.05 0.16 -17.28
C ILE A 193 3.48 -0.37 -17.42
N ARG A 194 4.35 0.05 -16.49
CA ARG A 194 5.73 -0.41 -16.34
C ARG A 194 5.76 -1.64 -15.43
N PHE A 195 5.45 -2.80 -15.97
CA PHE A 195 5.32 -4.05 -15.20
C PHE A 195 6.57 -4.42 -14.41
N ASP A 196 7.78 -4.14 -14.94
CA ASP A 196 9.04 -4.41 -14.23
C ASP A 196 9.17 -3.53 -12.96
N LYS A 197 8.80 -2.24 -13.04
CA LYS A 197 8.75 -1.34 -11.90
C LYS A 197 7.72 -1.82 -10.88
N MET A 198 6.49 -2.05 -11.34
CA MET A 198 5.39 -2.54 -10.51
C MET A 198 5.78 -3.84 -9.77
N THR A 199 6.44 -4.79 -10.45
CA THR A 199 6.93 -6.03 -9.85
C THR A 199 7.91 -5.76 -8.70
N LYS A 200 8.86 -4.84 -8.88
CA LYS A 200 9.83 -4.50 -7.83
C LYS A 200 9.17 -3.88 -6.60
N ILE A 201 8.22 -2.96 -6.82
CA ILE A 201 7.47 -2.35 -5.72
C ILE A 201 6.63 -3.40 -5.00
N THR A 202 5.94 -4.29 -5.73
CA THR A 202 5.19 -5.42 -5.16
C THR A 202 6.09 -6.33 -4.30
N GLN A 203 7.32 -6.60 -4.75
CA GLN A 203 8.31 -7.38 -3.98
C GLN A 203 8.71 -6.66 -2.69
N LEU A 204 8.90 -5.33 -2.72
CA LEU A 204 9.17 -4.53 -1.52
C LEU A 204 8.02 -4.61 -0.53
N VAL A 205 6.78 -4.39 -0.98
CA VAL A 205 5.58 -4.47 -0.13
C VAL A 205 5.45 -5.85 0.49
N PHE A 206 5.62 -6.92 -0.32
CA PHE A 206 5.62 -8.29 0.18
C PHE A 206 6.68 -8.51 1.27
N ALA A 207 7.93 -8.08 1.03
CA ALA A 207 9.03 -8.27 1.97
C ALA A 207 8.79 -7.51 3.28
N THR A 208 8.27 -6.29 3.21
CA THR A 208 7.88 -5.49 4.38
C THR A 208 6.74 -6.17 5.17
N ALA A 209 5.69 -6.61 4.47
CA ALA A 209 4.57 -7.33 5.08
C ALA A 209 5.04 -8.65 5.72
N TRP A 210 5.93 -9.38 5.05
CA TRP A 210 6.49 -10.64 5.53
C TRP A 210 7.26 -10.47 6.83
N GLU A 211 8.14 -9.45 6.90
CA GLU A 211 8.90 -9.15 8.11
C GLU A 211 7.97 -8.78 9.28
N ILE A 212 7.00 -7.89 9.06
CA ILE A 212 6.04 -7.49 10.09
C ILE A 212 5.18 -8.68 10.54
N ALA A 213 4.78 -9.53 9.61
CA ALA A 213 3.95 -10.69 9.91
C ALA A 213 4.67 -11.75 10.74
N ASN A 214 6.00 -11.88 10.61
CA ASN A 214 6.75 -12.99 11.21
C ASN A 214 7.65 -12.59 12.39
N ARG A 215 7.86 -11.30 12.64
CA ARG A 215 8.66 -10.84 13.77
C ARG A 215 8.00 -11.18 15.12
N GLU A 216 8.79 -11.26 16.17
CA GLU A 216 8.30 -11.63 17.51
C GLU A 216 7.42 -10.52 18.11
N ASN A 217 7.94 -9.30 18.14
CA ASN A 217 7.24 -8.17 18.77
C ASN A 217 6.36 -7.43 17.75
N ARG A 218 5.24 -6.92 18.25
CA ARG A 218 4.39 -5.98 17.51
C ARG A 218 5.15 -4.68 17.25
N LEU A 219 4.77 -3.93 16.20
CA LEU A 219 5.30 -2.59 15.94
C LEU A 219 5.04 -1.64 17.12
N VAL A 220 6.07 -0.87 17.47
CA VAL A 220 5.93 0.19 18.47
C VAL A 220 5.36 1.44 17.80
N VAL A 221 4.31 2.01 18.41
CA VAL A 221 3.75 3.31 18.03
C VAL A 221 4.44 4.37 18.87
N ASP A 222 5.45 5.02 18.31
CA ASP A 222 6.31 6.00 19.00
C ASP A 222 6.26 7.40 18.35
N GLY A 223 5.54 7.53 17.26
CA GLY A 223 5.36 8.78 16.54
C GLY A 223 4.10 9.56 16.93
N THR A 224 3.93 10.72 16.30
CA THR A 224 2.76 11.60 16.46
C THR A 224 2.05 11.76 15.13
N LYS A 225 0.72 11.96 15.21
CA LYS A 225 -0.14 12.23 14.01
C LYS A 225 0.20 13.55 13.36
#